data_9a197a09ff6d439a1fd1ccb70be7c7dd
#
_entry.id   9a197a09ff6d439a1fd1ccb70be7c7dd
#
_cell.length_a   1.000
_cell.length_b   1.000
_cell.length_c   1.000
_cell.angle_alpha   90.00
_cell.angle_beta   90.00
_cell.angle_gamma   90.00
#
_symmetry.space_group_name_H-M   'P 1'
#
loop_
_entity.id
_entity.type
_entity.pdbx_description
1 polymer ?
#
loop_
_entity_poly.entity_id
_entity_poly.type
_entity_poly.pdbx_seq_one_letter_code
_entity_poly.pdbx_strand_id
1 'polypeptide(L)'
;MNPLADNVFQMTNAELIGLAKNRFLDYETQDKIASNPYKRAHMYLIENTGLCSTARDILWNKPGYVNKFDLISMGHYKDQPEKYHELYDNYADKAFARNGGYRVYRAFLGGYGYGLSYGVLPGPSGTPASILDSLYDRIVNEKTFSYGYDYYSKSMARALAQHPNASTETIVKLSCSYPDQEVNKIALKELGRRG
;
A
#
# COMPACT_ATOMS: atom_id res chain seq x y z
N MET A 1 19.20 -25.05 -17.17
CA MET A 1 19.12 -25.28 -15.72
C MET A 1 19.70 -24.06 -15.02
N ASN A 2 18.95 -23.42 -14.16
CA ASN A 2 19.38 -22.20 -13.47
C ASN A 2 19.86 -22.56 -12.06
N PRO A 3 21.19 -22.62 -11.80
CA PRO A 3 21.72 -23.10 -10.52
C PRO A 3 21.29 -22.23 -9.32
N LEU A 4 20.94 -20.95 -9.53
CA LEU A 4 20.41 -20.10 -8.47
C LEU A 4 18.99 -20.51 -8.10
N ALA A 5 18.11 -20.71 -9.08
CA ALA A 5 16.74 -21.14 -8.85
C ALA A 5 16.67 -22.52 -8.16
N ASP A 6 17.53 -23.46 -8.59
CA ASP A 6 17.58 -24.81 -8.05
C ASP A 6 17.95 -24.84 -6.56
N ASN A 7 18.76 -23.88 -6.10
CA ASN A 7 19.25 -23.81 -4.71
C ASN A 7 18.37 -22.97 -3.77
N VAL A 8 17.37 -22.26 -4.24
CA VAL A 8 16.54 -21.32 -3.42
C VAL A 8 15.98 -21.98 -2.15
N PHE A 9 15.54 -23.24 -2.22
CA PHE A 9 14.97 -23.96 -1.06
C PHE A 9 16.02 -24.51 -0.08
N GLN A 10 17.28 -24.50 -0.45
CA GLN A 10 18.39 -24.95 0.40
C GLN A 10 19.14 -23.78 1.04
N MET A 11 18.84 -22.55 0.64
CA MET A 11 19.47 -21.33 1.16
C MET A 11 19.06 -21.08 2.60
N THR A 12 20.02 -20.56 3.37
CA THR A 12 19.72 -19.96 4.67
C THR A 12 18.82 -18.73 4.52
N ASN A 13 18.13 -18.36 5.59
CA ASN A 13 17.30 -17.14 5.60
C ASN A 13 18.06 -15.87 5.22
N ALA A 14 19.34 -15.77 5.58
CA ALA A 14 20.18 -14.62 5.26
C ALA A 14 20.52 -14.56 3.75
N GLU A 15 20.91 -15.69 3.19
CA GLU A 15 21.18 -15.81 1.75
C GLU A 15 19.93 -15.53 0.92
N LEU A 16 18.78 -16.06 1.35
CA LEU A 16 17.51 -15.83 0.66
C LEU A 16 17.08 -14.36 0.68
N ILE A 17 17.31 -13.65 1.81
CA ILE A 17 17.09 -12.19 1.88
C ILE A 17 18.04 -11.47 0.94
N GLY A 18 19.34 -11.84 0.97
CA GLY A 18 20.33 -11.25 0.07
C GLY A 18 19.95 -11.40 -1.39
N LEU A 19 19.50 -12.59 -1.76
CA LEU A 19 19.04 -12.88 -3.11
C LEU A 19 17.77 -12.07 -3.46
N ALA A 20 16.77 -12.04 -2.60
CA ALA A 20 15.50 -11.32 -2.82
C ALA A 20 15.68 -9.81 -3.01
N LYS A 21 16.75 -9.21 -2.49
CA LYS A 21 17.11 -7.79 -2.69
C LYS A 21 17.71 -7.50 -4.05
N ASN A 22 18.13 -8.51 -4.80
CA ASN A 22 18.71 -8.32 -6.12
C ASN A 22 17.61 -7.93 -7.12
N ARG A 23 17.75 -6.76 -7.75
CA ARG A 23 16.76 -6.24 -8.72
C ARG A 23 16.87 -6.88 -10.11
N PHE A 24 17.90 -7.66 -10.35
CA PHE A 24 18.20 -8.30 -11.65
C PHE A 24 17.97 -9.80 -11.61
N LEU A 25 17.05 -10.27 -10.76
CA LEU A 25 16.67 -11.68 -10.70
C LEU A 25 15.96 -12.10 -11.99
N ASP A 26 16.32 -13.25 -12.51
CA ASP A 26 15.53 -13.92 -13.54
C ASP A 26 14.18 -14.40 -13.00
N TYR A 27 13.24 -14.65 -13.90
CA TYR A 27 11.86 -14.99 -13.55
C TYR A 27 11.74 -16.30 -12.77
N GLU A 28 12.52 -17.31 -13.13
CA GLU A 28 12.51 -18.61 -12.46
C GLU A 28 12.95 -18.46 -10.99
N THR A 29 14.00 -17.71 -10.74
CA THR A 29 14.49 -17.41 -9.38
C THR A 29 13.44 -16.61 -8.59
N GLN A 30 12.78 -15.63 -9.18
CA GLN A 30 11.69 -14.89 -8.54
C GLN A 30 10.54 -15.80 -8.13
N ASP A 31 10.11 -16.71 -9.00
CA ASP A 31 9.03 -17.67 -8.73
C ASP A 31 9.37 -18.63 -7.59
N LYS A 32 10.63 -19.10 -7.53
CA LYS A 32 11.12 -19.93 -6.44
C LYS A 32 11.15 -19.20 -5.10
N ILE A 33 11.62 -17.94 -5.07
CA ILE A 33 11.59 -17.11 -3.86
C ILE A 33 10.14 -16.84 -3.43
N ALA A 34 9.25 -16.51 -4.37
CA ALA A 34 7.84 -16.31 -4.10
C ALA A 34 7.17 -17.56 -3.53
N SER A 35 7.56 -18.75 -4.00
CA SER A 35 7.06 -20.04 -3.52
C SER A 35 7.62 -20.45 -2.16
N ASN A 36 8.78 -19.94 -1.76
CA ASN A 36 9.43 -20.27 -0.48
C ASN A 36 8.53 -19.86 0.71
N PRO A 37 8.49 -20.62 1.82
CA PRO A 37 7.68 -20.26 2.99
C PRO A 37 8.20 -19.08 3.79
N TYR A 38 9.42 -18.61 3.59
CA TYR A 38 10.06 -17.57 4.38
C TYR A 38 9.55 -16.16 4.03
N LYS A 39 8.58 -15.69 4.79
CA LYS A 39 7.83 -14.44 4.54
C LYS A 39 8.70 -13.18 4.45
N ARG A 40 9.85 -13.13 5.14
CA ARG A 40 10.71 -11.94 5.12
C ARG A 40 11.37 -11.73 3.76
N ALA A 41 11.68 -12.81 3.05
CA ALA A 41 12.18 -12.72 1.68
C ALA A 41 11.13 -12.14 0.73
N HIS A 42 9.84 -12.46 0.94
CA HIS A 42 8.75 -11.91 0.13
C HIS A 42 8.69 -10.38 0.18
N MET A 43 8.92 -9.75 1.34
CA MET A 43 8.93 -8.28 1.47
C MET A 43 9.96 -7.65 0.52
N TYR A 44 11.18 -8.17 0.51
CA TYR A 44 12.23 -7.67 -0.38
C TYR A 44 11.98 -7.98 -1.84
N LEU A 45 11.40 -9.15 -2.15
CA LEU A 45 11.02 -9.49 -3.51
C LEU A 45 9.91 -8.56 -4.03
N ILE A 46 8.93 -8.21 -3.20
CA ILE A 46 7.84 -7.27 -3.55
C ILE A 46 8.37 -5.86 -3.81
N GLU A 47 9.45 -5.43 -3.13
CA GLU A 47 10.10 -4.15 -3.38
C GLU A 47 10.85 -4.11 -4.74
N ASN A 48 10.98 -5.24 -5.42
CA ASN A 48 11.62 -5.31 -6.72
C ASN A 48 10.68 -4.79 -7.82
N THR A 49 11.08 -3.70 -8.47
CA THR A 49 10.31 -3.10 -9.58
C THR A 49 10.21 -4.00 -10.81
N GLY A 50 11.10 -4.99 -10.94
CA GLY A 50 11.10 -6.00 -12.00
C GLY A 50 10.38 -7.30 -11.59
N LEU A 51 9.49 -7.27 -10.59
CA LEU A 51 8.74 -8.45 -10.16
C LEU A 51 7.88 -8.99 -11.31
N CYS A 52 8.13 -10.26 -11.70
CA CYS A 52 7.41 -10.89 -12.78
C CYS A 52 5.96 -11.23 -12.38
N SER A 53 5.09 -11.39 -13.38
CA SER A 53 3.66 -11.66 -13.17
C SER A 53 3.43 -12.94 -12.38
N THR A 54 4.16 -14.03 -12.69
CA THR A 54 4.01 -15.32 -12.01
C THR A 54 4.37 -15.22 -10.53
N ALA A 55 5.52 -14.65 -10.19
CA ALA A 55 5.92 -14.46 -8.79
C ALA A 55 4.93 -13.55 -8.03
N ARG A 56 4.43 -12.49 -8.69
CA ARG A 56 3.41 -11.61 -8.15
C ARG A 56 2.13 -12.37 -7.81
N ASP A 57 1.64 -13.21 -8.71
CA ASP A 57 0.42 -14.00 -8.51
C ASP A 57 0.61 -15.10 -7.45
N ILE A 58 1.78 -15.73 -7.38
CA ILE A 58 2.13 -16.64 -6.28
C ILE A 58 2.03 -15.91 -4.94
N LEU A 59 2.62 -14.71 -4.82
CA LEU A 59 2.58 -13.92 -3.59
C LEU A 59 1.17 -13.44 -3.22
N TRP A 60 0.37 -13.06 -4.23
CA TRP A 60 -1.03 -12.67 -4.05
C TRP A 60 -1.87 -13.81 -3.48
N ASN A 61 -1.69 -15.01 -3.99
CA ASN A 61 -2.47 -16.18 -3.59
C ASN A 61 -2.00 -16.83 -2.28
N LYS A 62 -0.89 -16.36 -1.68
CA LYS A 62 -0.50 -16.84 -0.36
C LYS A 62 -1.53 -16.49 0.72
N PRO A 63 -1.69 -17.37 1.74
CA PRO A 63 -2.63 -17.13 2.83
C PRO A 63 -2.32 -15.84 3.59
N GLY A 64 -3.39 -15.10 3.94
CA GLY A 64 -3.31 -13.83 4.64
C GLY A 64 -3.28 -12.61 3.70
N TYR A 65 -3.17 -11.43 4.29
CA TYR A 65 -3.32 -10.17 3.55
C TYR A 65 -2.03 -9.34 3.46
N VAL A 66 -0.97 -9.70 4.19
CA VAL A 66 0.25 -8.87 4.30
C VAL A 66 0.89 -8.64 2.94
N ASN A 67 1.16 -9.71 2.18
CA ASN A 67 1.75 -9.60 0.85
C ASN A 67 0.83 -8.82 -0.12
N LYS A 68 -0.49 -9.00 0.00
CA LYS A 68 -1.47 -8.32 -0.85
C LYS A 68 -1.40 -6.79 -0.67
N PHE A 69 -1.38 -6.32 0.59
CA PHE A 69 -1.22 -4.90 0.89
C PHE A 69 0.13 -4.35 0.41
N ASP A 70 1.21 -5.11 0.61
CA ASP A 70 2.53 -4.70 0.17
C ASP A 70 2.62 -4.63 -1.37
N LEU A 71 2.04 -5.58 -2.11
CA LEU A 71 1.95 -5.57 -3.58
C LEU A 71 1.17 -4.36 -4.10
N ILE A 72 0.02 -4.04 -3.50
CA ILE A 72 -0.76 -2.85 -3.85
C ILE A 72 0.06 -1.59 -3.56
N SER A 73 0.68 -1.48 -2.38
CA SER A 73 1.46 -0.30 -1.98
C SER A 73 2.66 -0.02 -2.90
N MET A 74 3.22 -1.07 -3.52
CA MET A 74 4.32 -0.97 -4.48
C MET A 74 3.83 -0.77 -5.93
N GLY A 75 2.52 -0.68 -6.15
CA GLY A 75 1.93 -0.40 -7.46
C GLY A 75 1.95 -1.57 -8.45
N HIS A 76 2.19 -2.80 -7.97
CA HIS A 76 2.25 -3.98 -8.86
C HIS A 76 0.93 -4.29 -9.57
N TYR A 77 -0.19 -3.76 -9.11
CA TYR A 77 -1.53 -3.94 -9.67
C TYR A 77 -2.21 -2.61 -10.05
N LYS A 78 -1.43 -1.54 -10.32
CA LYS A 78 -1.94 -0.18 -10.57
C LYS A 78 -3.04 -0.10 -11.64
N ASP A 79 -3.02 -1.01 -12.61
CA ASP A 79 -3.96 -1.06 -13.75
C ASP A 79 -5.07 -2.12 -13.56
N GLN A 80 -5.24 -2.67 -12.34
CA GLN A 80 -6.21 -3.71 -12.01
C GLN A 80 -7.06 -3.31 -10.79
N PRO A 81 -8.06 -2.43 -10.97
CA PRO A 81 -8.88 -1.91 -9.88
C PRO A 81 -9.63 -2.99 -9.10
N GLU A 82 -9.92 -4.12 -9.73
CA GLU A 82 -10.55 -5.27 -9.09
C GLU A 82 -9.69 -5.86 -7.95
N LYS A 83 -8.36 -5.78 -8.06
CA LYS A 83 -7.45 -6.23 -7.00
C LYS A 83 -7.51 -5.32 -5.77
N TYR A 84 -7.72 -4.03 -5.98
CA TYR A 84 -7.91 -3.08 -4.89
C TYR A 84 -9.22 -3.35 -4.15
N HIS A 85 -10.33 -3.59 -4.88
CA HIS A 85 -11.61 -3.95 -4.28
C HIS A 85 -11.54 -5.30 -3.57
N GLU A 86 -10.99 -6.35 -4.21
CA GLU A 86 -10.79 -7.65 -3.57
C GLU A 86 -10.07 -7.52 -2.22
N LEU A 87 -9.00 -6.71 -2.17
CA LEU A 87 -8.23 -6.52 -0.96
C LEU A 87 -8.99 -5.72 0.09
N TYR A 88 -9.63 -4.61 -0.31
CA TYR A 88 -10.36 -3.73 0.59
C TYR A 88 -11.54 -4.46 1.23
N ASP A 89 -12.39 -5.06 0.42
CA ASP A 89 -13.64 -5.68 0.85
C ASP A 89 -13.40 -6.90 1.76
N ASN A 90 -12.36 -7.68 1.49
CA ASN A 90 -12.11 -8.91 2.26
C ASN A 90 -11.21 -8.73 3.49
N TYR A 91 -10.36 -7.70 3.51
CA TYR A 91 -9.28 -7.62 4.50
C TYR A 91 -9.12 -6.29 5.20
N ALA A 92 -9.76 -5.19 4.75
CA ALA A 92 -9.58 -3.87 5.36
C ALA A 92 -9.94 -3.88 6.84
N ASP A 93 -11.11 -4.41 7.21
CA ASP A 93 -11.55 -4.46 8.62
C ASP A 93 -10.61 -5.26 9.51
N LYS A 94 -10.11 -6.40 9.03
CA LYS A 94 -9.13 -7.23 9.75
C LYS A 94 -7.80 -6.49 9.93
N ALA A 95 -7.38 -5.74 8.93
CA ALA A 95 -6.15 -4.95 8.98
C ALA A 95 -6.31 -3.73 9.91
N PHE A 96 -7.46 -3.06 9.91
CA PHE A 96 -7.79 -1.99 10.84
C PHE A 96 -7.76 -2.47 12.29
N ALA A 97 -8.45 -3.57 12.58
CA ALA A 97 -8.52 -4.14 13.93
C ALA A 97 -7.15 -4.55 14.49
N ARG A 98 -6.24 -5.02 13.63
CA ARG A 98 -4.94 -5.56 14.08
C ARG A 98 -3.84 -4.51 14.22
N ASN A 99 -3.77 -3.53 13.34
CA ASN A 99 -2.64 -2.58 13.23
C ASN A 99 -3.10 -1.12 13.09
N GLY A 100 -4.30 -0.77 13.58
CA GLY A 100 -4.83 0.60 13.48
C GLY A 100 -4.92 1.11 12.04
N GLY A 101 -5.10 0.23 11.06
CA GLY A 101 -5.28 0.62 9.68
C GLY A 101 -4.01 1.04 8.92
N TYR A 102 -2.83 1.07 9.56
CA TYR A 102 -1.60 1.53 8.92
C TYR A 102 -1.33 0.89 7.54
N ARG A 103 -1.51 -0.44 7.41
CA ARG A 103 -1.31 -1.13 6.14
C ARG A 103 -2.33 -0.73 5.07
N VAL A 104 -3.59 -0.54 5.49
CA VAL A 104 -4.68 -0.09 4.62
C VAL A 104 -4.34 1.28 4.06
N TYR A 105 -3.99 2.21 4.92
CA TYR A 105 -3.62 3.56 4.49
C TYR A 105 -2.38 3.57 3.60
N ARG A 106 -1.34 2.84 3.96
CA ARG A 106 -0.14 2.73 3.14
C ARG A 106 -0.45 2.20 1.75
N ALA A 107 -1.30 1.19 1.64
CA ALA A 107 -1.62 0.56 0.37
C ALA A 107 -2.46 1.46 -0.55
N PHE A 108 -3.42 2.18 0.02
CA PHE A 108 -4.40 2.92 -0.79
C PHE A 108 -4.14 4.43 -0.88
N LEU A 109 -3.46 5.03 0.11
CA LEU A 109 -3.17 6.46 0.12
C LEU A 109 -1.70 6.82 -0.16
N GLY A 110 -0.82 5.82 -0.24
CA GLY A 110 0.61 6.05 -0.44
C GLY A 110 1.42 6.12 0.86
N GLY A 111 2.66 5.68 0.74
CA GLY A 111 3.43 5.27 1.89
C GLY A 111 3.94 6.36 2.80
N TYR A 112 3.87 6.05 4.07
CA TYR A 112 4.88 6.44 5.03
C TYR A 112 6.09 5.51 4.85
N GLY A 113 7.20 6.05 4.40
CA GLY A 113 8.49 5.40 4.61
C GLY A 113 8.75 5.33 6.12
N TYR A 114 9.09 4.18 6.65
CA TYR A 114 9.61 4.08 8.00
C TYR A 114 10.78 5.05 8.16
N GLY A 115 10.63 6.06 9.01
CA GLY A 115 11.71 6.89 9.50
C GLY A 115 11.99 8.21 8.80
N LEU A 116 11.18 8.68 7.87
CA LEU A 116 11.39 10.00 7.26
C LEU A 116 10.18 10.92 7.44
N SER A 117 10.40 11.97 8.17
CA SER A 117 9.48 13.07 8.47
C SER A 117 9.15 13.99 7.29
N TYR A 118 9.34 13.58 6.05
CA TYR A 118 9.28 14.47 4.90
C TYR A 118 8.50 13.85 3.74
N GLY A 119 7.26 14.29 3.62
CA GLY A 119 6.47 14.16 2.41
C GLY A 119 5.60 12.89 2.35
N VAL A 120 4.31 13.12 2.25
CA VAL A 120 3.35 12.09 1.84
C VAL A 120 3.64 11.81 0.38
N LEU A 121 4.13 10.60 0.08
CA LEU A 121 4.16 10.16 -1.31
C LEU A 121 2.71 9.95 -1.77
N PRO A 122 2.33 10.46 -2.94
CA PRO A 122 1.01 10.19 -3.48
C PRO A 122 0.82 8.67 -3.54
N GLY A 123 -0.38 8.23 -3.17
CA GLY A 123 -0.76 6.83 -3.20
C GLY A 123 -0.63 6.23 -4.59
N PRO A 124 -0.68 4.91 -4.70
CA PRO A 124 -0.67 4.27 -6.00
C PRO A 124 -1.83 4.82 -6.83
N SER A 125 -1.51 5.36 -8.00
CA SER A 125 -2.46 5.99 -8.92
C SER A 125 -3.63 5.08 -9.35
N GLY A 126 -3.54 3.80 -9.04
CA GLY A 126 -4.57 2.80 -9.33
C GLY A 126 -5.68 2.68 -8.27
N THR A 127 -5.59 3.36 -7.12
CA THR A 127 -6.63 3.25 -6.08
C THR A 127 -7.97 3.82 -6.59
N PRO A 128 -9.06 3.02 -6.62
CA PRO A 128 -10.38 3.48 -7.03
C PRO A 128 -10.93 4.58 -6.12
N ALA A 129 -11.67 5.55 -6.70
CA ALA A 129 -12.30 6.64 -5.96
C ALA A 129 -13.25 6.13 -4.86
N SER A 130 -14.01 5.07 -5.12
CA SER A 130 -14.92 4.46 -4.13
C SER A 130 -14.22 3.97 -2.86
N ILE A 131 -13.01 3.44 -2.99
CA ILE A 131 -12.19 3.06 -1.82
C ILE A 131 -11.71 4.31 -1.09
N LEU A 132 -11.31 5.36 -1.81
CA LEU A 132 -10.87 6.62 -1.21
C LEU A 132 -12.00 7.32 -0.45
N ASP A 133 -13.21 7.30 -1.00
CA ASP A 133 -14.41 7.84 -0.35
C ASP A 133 -14.73 7.06 0.94
N SER A 134 -14.66 5.73 0.90
CA SER A 134 -14.81 4.88 2.10
C SER A 134 -13.72 5.14 3.14
N LEU A 135 -12.50 5.41 2.72
CA LEU A 135 -11.41 5.77 3.63
C LEU A 135 -11.62 7.14 4.26
N TYR A 136 -12.20 8.11 3.54
CA TYR A 136 -12.59 9.41 4.11
C TYR A 136 -13.54 9.23 5.30
N ASP A 137 -14.60 8.46 5.11
CA ASP A 137 -15.59 8.23 6.18
C ASP A 137 -14.95 7.62 7.42
N ARG A 138 -14.00 6.71 7.24
CA ARG A 138 -13.24 6.13 8.35
C ARG A 138 -12.30 7.14 9.03
N ILE A 139 -11.57 7.95 8.26
CA ILE A 139 -10.66 8.98 8.80
C ILE A 139 -11.42 10.00 9.67
N VAL A 140 -12.64 10.34 9.27
CA VAL A 140 -13.46 11.36 9.97
C VAL A 140 -14.21 10.75 11.16
N ASN A 141 -14.74 9.54 11.01
CA ASN A 141 -15.70 8.97 11.97
C ASN A 141 -15.07 8.01 12.99
N GLU A 142 -13.94 7.39 12.67
CA GLU A 142 -13.32 6.42 13.59
C GLU A 142 -12.38 7.12 14.58
N LYS A 143 -12.89 7.38 15.79
CA LYS A 143 -12.10 7.80 16.97
C LYS A 143 -11.20 6.68 17.54
N THR A 144 -10.92 5.63 16.77
CA THR A 144 -10.35 4.37 17.25
C THR A 144 -8.82 4.35 17.41
N PHE A 145 -8.13 5.44 17.17
CA PHE A 145 -6.68 5.50 17.36
C PHE A 145 -6.32 6.07 18.73
N SER A 146 -6.17 5.22 19.72
CA SER A 146 -6.00 5.59 21.13
C SER A 146 -4.64 6.23 21.51
N TYR A 147 -3.68 6.32 20.61
CA TYR A 147 -2.40 7.04 20.86
C TYR A 147 -1.87 7.63 19.55
N GLY A 148 -1.74 8.97 19.47
CA GLY A 148 -1.25 9.66 18.27
C GLY A 148 -2.29 9.89 17.16
N TYR A 149 -3.59 9.78 17.50
CA TYR A 149 -4.73 9.92 16.60
C TYR A 149 -4.64 11.17 15.71
N ASP A 150 -4.33 12.31 16.28
CA ASP A 150 -4.26 13.58 15.55
C ASP A 150 -3.22 13.59 14.44
N TYR A 151 -2.07 12.98 14.67
CA TYR A 151 -0.98 12.99 13.70
C TYR A 151 -1.26 12.09 12.50
N TYR A 152 -1.71 10.87 12.74
CA TYR A 152 -1.98 9.90 11.67
C TYR A 152 -3.21 10.30 10.85
N SER A 153 -4.30 10.71 11.49
CA SER A 153 -5.51 11.13 10.78
C SER A 153 -5.28 12.35 9.89
N LYS A 154 -4.53 13.35 10.38
CA LYS A 154 -4.13 14.53 9.59
C LYS A 154 -3.28 14.15 8.38
N SER A 155 -2.31 13.30 8.58
CA SER A 155 -1.42 12.87 7.50
C SER A 155 -2.18 12.07 6.43
N MET A 156 -3.11 11.24 6.84
CA MET A 156 -3.97 10.47 5.92
C MET A 156 -4.94 11.38 5.19
N ALA A 157 -5.54 12.35 5.87
CA ALA A 157 -6.40 13.35 5.24
C ALA A 157 -5.65 14.20 4.21
N ARG A 158 -4.38 14.57 4.49
CA ARG A 158 -3.50 15.24 3.52
C ARG A 158 -3.22 14.37 2.29
N ALA A 159 -2.90 13.09 2.52
CA ALA A 159 -2.67 12.14 1.43
C ALA A 159 -3.92 11.97 0.56
N LEU A 160 -5.08 11.85 1.19
CA LEU A 160 -6.35 11.74 0.51
C LEU A 160 -6.68 12.99 -0.30
N ALA A 161 -6.47 14.19 0.27
CA ALA A 161 -6.68 15.47 -0.43
C ALA A 161 -5.81 15.63 -1.68
N GLN A 162 -4.62 15.02 -1.69
CA GLN A 162 -3.67 15.09 -2.81
C GLN A 162 -3.77 13.88 -3.75
N HIS A 163 -4.60 12.88 -3.43
CA HIS A 163 -4.67 11.68 -4.23
C HIS A 163 -5.31 11.95 -5.60
N PRO A 164 -4.68 11.54 -6.73
CA PRO A 164 -5.18 11.89 -8.07
C PRO A 164 -6.59 11.38 -8.34
N ASN A 165 -6.96 10.24 -7.78
CA ASN A 165 -8.27 9.61 -7.98
C ASN A 165 -9.29 9.93 -6.87
N ALA A 166 -8.97 10.78 -5.89
CA ALA A 166 -9.96 11.21 -4.91
C ALA A 166 -11.10 11.94 -5.61
N SER A 167 -12.35 11.63 -5.25
CA SER A 167 -13.51 12.29 -5.84
C SER A 167 -13.50 13.79 -5.49
N THR A 168 -14.06 14.62 -6.38
CA THR A 168 -14.24 16.05 -6.11
C THR A 168 -15.08 16.25 -4.85
N GLU A 169 -16.09 15.41 -4.62
CA GLU A 169 -16.91 15.45 -3.42
C GLU A 169 -16.08 15.23 -2.14
N THR A 170 -15.22 14.23 -2.12
CA THR A 170 -14.33 13.95 -0.98
C THR A 170 -13.37 15.11 -0.73
N ILE A 171 -12.83 15.74 -1.78
CA ILE A 171 -11.94 16.89 -1.63
C ILE A 171 -12.71 18.11 -1.12
N VAL A 172 -13.96 18.33 -1.58
CA VAL A 172 -14.84 19.39 -1.05
C VAL A 172 -15.11 19.16 0.44
N LYS A 173 -15.46 17.94 0.85
CA LYS A 173 -15.66 17.60 2.27
C LYS A 173 -14.40 17.89 3.11
N LEU A 174 -13.23 17.53 2.62
CA LEU A 174 -11.95 17.83 3.29
C LEU A 174 -11.69 19.34 3.39
N SER A 175 -12.07 20.12 2.38
CA SER A 175 -11.84 21.58 2.36
C SER A 175 -12.75 22.36 3.33
N CYS A 176 -13.95 21.85 3.59
CA CYS A 176 -14.98 22.57 4.36
C CYS A 176 -15.21 22.02 5.77
N SER A 177 -15.08 20.70 5.94
CA SER A 177 -15.59 20.01 7.12
C SER A 177 -14.50 19.34 7.96
N TYR A 178 -13.27 19.19 7.44
CA TYR A 178 -12.20 18.59 8.21
C TYR A 178 -11.66 19.59 9.27
N PRO A 179 -11.42 19.19 10.52
CA PRO A 179 -11.08 20.12 11.62
C PRO A 179 -9.67 20.71 11.56
N ASP A 180 -8.84 20.36 10.58
CA ASP A 180 -7.46 20.85 10.44
C ASP A 180 -7.31 21.82 9.27
N GLN A 181 -6.93 23.07 9.59
CA GLN A 181 -6.79 24.15 8.60
C GLN A 181 -5.76 23.87 7.50
N GLU A 182 -4.73 23.09 7.79
CA GLU A 182 -3.71 22.76 6.78
C GLU A 182 -4.26 21.77 5.76
N VAL A 183 -5.04 20.78 6.20
CA VAL A 183 -5.77 19.86 5.33
C VAL A 183 -6.76 20.65 4.44
N ASN A 184 -7.52 21.59 5.04
CA ASN A 184 -8.46 22.43 4.27
C ASN A 184 -7.73 23.23 3.18
N LYS A 185 -6.59 23.86 3.49
CA LYS A 185 -5.79 24.61 2.50
C LYS A 185 -5.27 23.71 1.36
N ILE A 186 -4.81 22.50 1.69
CA ILE A 186 -4.35 21.53 0.70
C ILE A 186 -5.52 21.11 -0.21
N ALA A 187 -6.68 20.80 0.36
CA ALA A 187 -7.87 20.41 -0.38
C ALA A 187 -8.36 21.56 -1.30
N LEU A 188 -8.41 22.79 -0.82
CA LEU A 188 -8.76 23.97 -1.62
C LEU A 188 -7.80 24.19 -2.80
N LYS A 189 -6.48 24.03 -2.55
CA LYS A 189 -5.49 24.13 -3.62
C LYS A 189 -5.70 23.05 -4.68
N GLU A 190 -6.02 21.82 -4.26
CA GLU A 190 -6.29 20.72 -5.19
C GLU A 190 -7.56 20.94 -6.00
N LEU A 191 -8.63 21.47 -5.39
CA LEU A 191 -9.83 21.87 -6.12
C LEU A 191 -9.54 22.91 -7.20
N GLY A 192 -8.74 23.93 -6.87
CA GLY A 192 -8.32 24.96 -7.84
C GLY A 192 -7.43 24.40 -8.97
N ARG A 193 -6.72 23.30 -8.75
CA ARG A 193 -5.91 22.62 -9.78
C ARG A 193 -6.77 21.79 -10.74
N ARG A 194 -7.92 21.30 -10.27
CA ARG A 194 -8.82 20.42 -11.07
C ARG A 194 -9.86 21.17 -11.88
N GLY A 195 -10.20 22.39 -11.47
CA GLY A 195 -11.14 23.30 -12.17
C GLY A 195 -10.42 24.18 -13.14
#